data_87ee1686ffb8c6b1ca12ac1f87ed290f
#
_entry.id   87ee1686ffb8c6b1ca12ac1f87ed290f
#
_cell.length_a   1.000
_cell.length_b   1.000
_cell.length_c   1.000
_cell.angle_alpha   90.00
_cell.angle_beta   90.00
_cell.angle_gamma   90.00
#
_symmetry.space_group_name_H-M   'P 1'
#
loop_
_entity.id
_entity.type
_entity.pdbx_description
1 polymer ?
#
loop_
_entity_poly.entity_id
_entity_poly.type
_entity_poly.pdbx_seq_one_letter_code
_entity_poly.pdbx_strand_id
1 'polypeptide(L)'
;SSKNALERIVTAVSNLTHLAQEAAVDVLSDAEEKLLAEIPVYRKKFEDAMDDDLNTADAISAIFELVKFANTNANDASSGAFVTALKKEIVALSDVLGLQVEKKEENLDAKKEKMIEERQAARKARDFKRADEIRDELLAQGIILEDTREGVKWKRA
;
A
#
# COMPACT_ATOMS: atom_id res chain seq x y z
N SER A 1 -2.92 10.72 -18.95
CA SER A 1 -3.83 11.31 -17.97
C SER A 1 -3.32 11.05 -16.55
N SER A 2 -3.68 11.92 -15.64
CA SER A 2 -3.28 11.82 -14.23
C SER A 2 -3.78 10.53 -13.56
N LYS A 3 -4.91 9.99 -14.01
CA LYS A 3 -5.47 8.75 -13.51
C LYS A 3 -4.57 7.54 -13.81
N ASN A 4 -4.05 7.45 -15.04
CA ASN A 4 -3.13 6.38 -15.42
C ASN A 4 -1.79 6.49 -14.69
N ALA A 5 -1.33 7.70 -14.44
CA ALA A 5 -0.12 7.96 -13.68
C ALA A 5 -0.26 7.44 -12.26
N LEU A 6 -1.37 7.77 -11.59
CA LEU A 6 -1.65 7.31 -10.24
C LEU A 6 -1.73 5.78 -10.16
N GLU A 7 -2.41 5.14 -11.10
CA GLU A 7 -2.53 3.68 -11.17
C GLU A 7 -1.17 3.00 -11.29
N ARG A 8 -0.26 3.54 -12.11
CA ARG A 8 1.08 3.00 -12.26
C ARG A 8 1.89 3.09 -10.96
N ILE A 9 1.78 4.21 -10.27
CA ILE A 9 2.46 4.41 -8.99
C ILE A 9 1.89 3.45 -7.94
N VAL A 10 0.57 3.33 -7.86
CA VAL A 10 -0.11 2.40 -6.93
C VAL A 10 0.30 0.96 -7.20
N THR A 11 0.35 0.56 -8.47
CA THR A 11 0.79 -0.78 -8.86
C THR A 11 2.22 -1.06 -8.42
N ALA A 12 3.11 -0.09 -8.63
CA ALA A 12 4.52 -0.22 -8.22
C ALA A 12 4.64 -0.37 -6.69
N VAL A 13 3.93 0.45 -5.93
CA VAL A 13 3.92 0.38 -4.46
C VAL A 13 3.38 -0.97 -4.00
N SER A 14 2.31 -1.46 -4.62
CA SER A 14 1.73 -2.76 -4.32
C SER A 14 2.73 -3.90 -4.57
N ASN A 15 3.42 -3.88 -5.70
CA ASN A 15 4.44 -4.88 -6.04
C ASN A 15 5.60 -4.85 -5.04
N LEU A 16 6.07 -3.66 -4.66
CA LEU A 16 7.14 -3.51 -3.68
C LEU A 16 6.70 -4.03 -2.30
N THR A 17 5.46 -3.75 -1.92
CA THR A 17 4.90 -4.27 -0.66
C THR A 17 4.90 -5.80 -0.65
N HIS A 18 4.49 -6.40 -1.76
CA HIS A 18 4.46 -7.85 -1.91
C HIS A 18 5.87 -8.46 -1.85
N LEU A 19 6.83 -7.86 -2.55
CA LEU A 19 8.23 -8.29 -2.52
C LEU A 19 8.82 -8.19 -1.11
N ALA A 20 8.48 -7.13 -0.37
CA ALA A 20 8.95 -6.96 1.00
C ALA A 20 8.40 -8.04 1.93
N GLN A 21 7.15 -8.44 1.73
CA GLN A 21 6.53 -9.51 2.53
C GLN A 21 7.15 -10.87 2.26
N GLU A 22 7.57 -11.13 1.03
CA GLU A 22 8.14 -12.41 0.61
C GLU A 22 9.67 -12.44 0.66
N ALA A 23 10.32 -11.33 1.01
CA ALA A 23 11.77 -11.25 1.04
C ALA A 23 12.37 -12.25 2.04
N ALA A 24 13.32 -13.05 1.56
CA ALA A 24 14.01 -14.04 2.38
C ALA A 24 15.13 -13.40 3.21
N VAL A 25 15.60 -12.21 2.82
CA VAL A 25 16.70 -11.49 3.46
C VAL A 25 16.22 -10.09 3.81
N ASP A 26 16.50 -9.64 5.05
CA ASP A 26 16.11 -8.32 5.52
C ASP A 26 17.25 -7.30 5.55
N VAL A 27 18.47 -7.73 5.24
CA VAL A 27 19.67 -6.89 5.31
C VAL A 27 20.10 -6.48 3.91
N LEU A 28 20.48 -5.20 3.75
CA LEU A 28 20.98 -4.67 2.49
C LEU A 28 22.30 -5.34 2.08
N SER A 29 22.39 -5.71 0.81
CA SER A 29 23.65 -6.10 0.20
C SER A 29 24.47 -4.88 -0.22
N ASP A 30 25.75 -5.04 -0.49
CA ASP A 30 26.61 -3.94 -0.97
C ASP A 30 26.09 -3.34 -2.28
N ALA A 31 25.61 -4.19 -3.19
CA ALA A 31 25.03 -3.74 -4.45
C ALA A 31 23.75 -2.92 -4.21
N GLU A 32 22.92 -3.36 -3.28
CA GLU A 32 21.70 -2.65 -2.92
C GLU A 32 21.98 -1.30 -2.27
N GLU A 33 22.99 -1.20 -1.42
CA GLU A 33 23.42 0.06 -0.83
C GLU A 33 23.86 1.07 -1.89
N LYS A 34 24.57 0.61 -2.91
CA LYS A 34 24.96 1.44 -4.05
C LYS A 34 23.77 1.93 -4.84
N LEU A 35 22.77 1.08 -5.04
CA LEU A 35 21.53 1.45 -5.72
C LEU A 35 20.75 2.47 -4.90
N LEU A 36 20.65 2.30 -3.59
CA LEU A 36 19.97 3.25 -2.72
C LEU A 36 20.66 4.62 -2.69
N ALA A 37 21.95 4.66 -2.93
CA ALA A 37 22.70 5.92 -3.02
C ALA A 37 22.27 6.77 -4.21
N GLU A 38 21.60 6.19 -5.21
CA GLU A 38 21.05 6.91 -6.36
C GLU A 38 19.68 7.56 -6.09
N ILE A 39 18.98 7.13 -5.03
CA ILE A 39 17.65 7.67 -4.68
C ILE A 39 17.67 9.19 -4.50
N PRO A 40 18.67 9.80 -3.82
CA PRO A 40 18.71 11.26 -3.68
C PRO A 40 18.70 12.03 -4.99
N VAL A 41 19.17 11.44 -6.09
CA VAL A 41 19.14 12.06 -7.42
C VAL A 41 17.69 12.26 -7.87
N TYR A 42 16.84 11.26 -7.69
CA TYR A 42 15.42 11.34 -8.03
C TYR A 42 14.67 12.30 -7.12
N ARG A 43 15.00 12.27 -5.83
CA ARG A 43 14.43 13.19 -4.85
C ARG A 43 14.75 14.64 -5.22
N LYS A 44 15.98 14.91 -5.60
CA LYS A 44 16.38 16.26 -6.01
C LYS A 44 15.64 16.72 -7.25
N LYS A 45 15.49 15.86 -8.25
CA LYS A 45 14.69 16.16 -9.44
C LYS A 45 13.25 16.54 -9.08
N PHE A 46 12.67 15.79 -8.15
CA PHE A 46 11.31 16.05 -7.65
C PHE A 46 11.24 17.39 -6.93
N GLU A 47 12.17 17.66 -6.03
CA GLU A 47 12.21 18.91 -5.27
C GLU A 47 12.42 20.12 -6.17
N ASP A 48 13.33 20.01 -7.15
CA ASP A 48 13.59 21.07 -8.13
C ASP A 48 12.32 21.37 -8.95
N ALA A 49 11.58 20.34 -9.35
CA ALA A 49 10.33 20.53 -10.08
C ALA A 49 9.25 21.19 -9.22
N MET A 50 9.18 20.86 -7.93
CA MET A 50 8.24 21.48 -7.00
C MET A 50 8.61 22.92 -6.69
N ASP A 51 9.91 23.24 -6.64
CA ASP A 51 10.40 24.60 -6.41
C ASP A 51 10.21 25.49 -7.64
N ASP A 52 10.16 24.91 -8.84
CA ASP A 52 9.98 25.64 -10.11
C ASP A 52 8.50 25.83 -10.41
N ASP A 53 7.87 26.81 -9.75
CA ASP A 53 6.46 27.18 -9.91
C ASP A 53 5.48 26.01 -9.77
N LEU A 54 5.79 25.05 -8.89
CA LEU A 54 4.97 23.86 -8.66
C LEU A 54 4.70 23.08 -9.95
N ASN A 55 5.77 22.79 -10.68
CA ASN A 55 5.66 22.01 -11.93
C ASN A 55 5.31 20.54 -11.62
N THR A 56 4.02 20.30 -11.45
CA THR A 56 3.48 18.98 -11.06
C THR A 56 3.80 17.91 -12.10
N ALA A 57 3.79 18.25 -13.39
CA ALA A 57 4.09 17.29 -14.45
C ALA A 57 5.54 16.78 -14.35
N ASP A 58 6.50 17.67 -14.11
CA ASP A 58 7.90 17.29 -13.94
C ASP A 58 8.12 16.53 -12.62
N ALA A 59 7.41 16.90 -11.57
CA ALA A 59 7.45 16.18 -10.29
C ALA A 59 6.93 14.74 -10.45
N ILE A 60 5.83 14.56 -11.15
CA ILE A 60 5.29 13.22 -11.45
C ILE A 60 6.27 12.42 -12.30
N SER A 61 6.92 13.06 -13.27
CA SER A 61 7.95 12.41 -14.09
C SER A 61 9.12 11.89 -13.26
N ALA A 62 9.54 12.67 -12.25
CA ALA A 62 10.58 12.23 -11.31
C ALA A 62 10.16 10.98 -10.53
N ILE A 63 8.89 10.93 -10.08
CA ILE A 63 8.34 9.75 -9.41
C ILE A 63 8.34 8.54 -10.36
N PHE A 64 7.97 8.72 -11.63
CA PHE A 64 7.98 7.65 -12.62
C PHE A 64 9.39 7.13 -12.89
N GLU A 65 10.39 8.01 -12.94
CA GLU A 65 11.78 7.59 -13.06
C GLU A 65 12.20 6.71 -11.87
N LEU A 66 11.79 7.09 -10.67
CA LEU A 66 12.05 6.30 -9.46
C LEU A 66 11.30 4.96 -9.50
N VAL A 67 10.05 4.94 -9.96
CA VAL A 67 9.28 3.71 -10.14
C VAL A 67 9.96 2.78 -11.14
N LYS A 68 10.43 3.32 -12.25
CA LYS A 68 11.17 2.56 -13.27
C LYS A 68 12.46 1.99 -12.70
N PHE A 69 13.19 2.78 -11.93
CA PHE A 69 14.39 2.34 -11.23
C PHE A 69 14.08 1.18 -10.29
N ALA A 70 13.01 1.31 -9.50
CA ALA A 70 12.57 0.26 -8.58
C ALA A 70 12.21 -1.03 -9.34
N ASN A 71 11.40 -0.91 -10.39
CA ASN A 71 10.99 -2.08 -11.19
C ASN A 71 12.16 -2.78 -11.88
N THR A 72 13.19 -2.02 -12.24
CA THR A 72 14.39 -2.56 -12.88
C THR A 72 15.28 -3.32 -11.89
N ASN A 73 15.37 -2.83 -10.65
CA ASN A 73 16.35 -3.32 -9.66
C ASN A 73 15.75 -4.19 -8.56
N ALA A 74 14.47 -4.04 -8.27
CA ALA A 74 13.78 -4.88 -7.27
C ALA A 74 13.28 -6.18 -7.92
N ASN A 75 13.52 -7.29 -7.24
CA ASN A 75 13.09 -8.62 -7.69
C ASN A 75 12.93 -9.55 -6.49
N ASP A 76 12.61 -10.82 -6.75
CA ASP A 76 12.38 -11.82 -5.70
C ASP A 76 13.62 -12.07 -4.83
N ALA A 77 14.81 -11.76 -5.33
CA ALA A 77 16.07 -11.90 -4.60
C ALA A 77 16.45 -10.65 -3.80
N SER A 78 15.71 -9.55 -3.96
CA SER A 78 15.98 -8.30 -3.23
C SER A 78 15.70 -8.46 -1.74
N SER A 79 16.51 -7.75 -0.90
CA SER A 79 16.23 -7.72 0.53
C SER A 79 14.98 -6.91 0.84
N GLY A 80 14.31 -7.25 1.95
CA GLY A 80 13.18 -6.48 2.44
C GLY A 80 13.53 -5.04 2.75
N ALA A 81 14.74 -4.79 3.26
CA ALA A 81 15.24 -3.45 3.55
C ALA A 81 15.35 -2.61 2.28
N PHE A 82 15.87 -3.18 1.20
CA PHE A 82 16.00 -2.49 -0.10
C PHE A 82 14.62 -2.13 -0.68
N VAL A 83 13.73 -3.11 -0.75
CA VAL A 83 12.38 -2.94 -1.30
C VAL A 83 11.58 -1.91 -0.47
N THR A 84 11.68 -1.99 0.85
CA THR A 84 11.01 -1.06 1.77
C THR A 84 11.53 0.37 1.59
N ALA A 85 12.84 0.54 1.41
CA ALA A 85 13.44 1.86 1.17
C ALA A 85 12.92 2.49 -0.11
N LEU A 86 12.83 1.71 -1.20
CA LEU A 86 12.27 2.18 -2.47
C LEU A 86 10.80 2.56 -2.32
N LYS A 87 10.02 1.73 -1.66
CA LYS A 87 8.61 1.98 -1.39
C LYS A 87 8.42 3.28 -0.60
N LYS A 88 9.16 3.44 0.49
CA LYS A 88 9.08 4.65 1.34
C LYS A 88 9.33 5.91 0.55
N GLU A 89 10.33 5.90 -0.32
CA GLU A 89 10.66 7.09 -1.11
C GLU A 89 9.55 7.42 -2.08
N ILE A 90 9.02 6.42 -2.80
CA ILE A 90 7.91 6.62 -3.74
C ILE A 90 6.68 7.18 -3.01
N VAL A 91 6.33 6.61 -1.87
CA VAL A 91 5.19 7.04 -1.06
C VAL A 91 5.40 8.47 -0.54
N ALA A 92 6.60 8.78 -0.05
CA ALA A 92 6.91 10.11 0.49
C ALA A 92 6.77 11.21 -0.58
N LEU A 93 7.31 10.98 -1.77
CA LEU A 93 7.20 11.94 -2.88
C LEU A 93 5.75 12.06 -3.36
N SER A 94 5.03 10.97 -3.41
CA SER A 94 3.61 10.97 -3.81
C SER A 94 2.75 11.71 -2.80
N ASP A 95 3.03 11.57 -1.51
CA ASP A 95 2.31 12.28 -0.45
C ASP A 95 2.48 13.81 -0.55
N VAL A 96 3.65 14.28 -0.97
CA VAL A 96 3.88 15.71 -1.19
C VAL A 96 2.91 16.26 -2.24
N LEU A 97 2.59 15.47 -3.27
CA LEU A 97 1.64 15.83 -4.31
C LEU A 97 0.18 15.57 -3.92
N GLY A 98 -0.07 15.04 -2.72
CA GLY A 98 -1.40 14.69 -2.29
C GLY A 98 -1.94 13.40 -2.91
N LEU A 99 -1.07 12.59 -3.52
CA LEU A 99 -1.46 11.32 -4.13
C LEU A 99 -1.48 10.21 -3.08
N GLN A 100 -2.59 9.51 -2.98
CA GLN A 100 -2.72 8.38 -2.06
C GLN A 100 -2.37 7.09 -2.81
N VAL A 101 -1.12 6.68 -2.71
CA VAL A 101 -0.60 5.52 -3.42
C VAL A 101 -0.54 4.25 -2.57
N GLU A 102 -0.63 4.38 -1.25
CA GLU A 102 -0.81 3.24 -0.37
C GLU A 102 -2.28 2.84 -0.37
N LYS A 103 -2.52 1.54 -0.45
CA LYS A 103 -3.89 1.04 -0.38
C LYS A 103 -4.42 1.24 1.03
N LYS A 104 -5.37 2.14 1.20
CA LYS A 104 -6.15 2.24 2.43
C LYS A 104 -6.91 0.94 2.74
N GLU A 105 -7.01 0.05 1.76
CA GLU A 105 -7.66 -1.25 1.90
C GLU A 105 -7.08 -2.10 3.02
N GLU A 106 -5.77 -2.05 3.27
CA GLU A 106 -5.16 -2.81 4.37
C GLU A 106 -5.71 -2.37 5.73
N ASN A 107 -5.87 -1.07 5.95
CA ASN A 107 -6.45 -0.55 7.18
C ASN A 107 -7.95 -0.84 7.28
N LEU A 108 -8.66 -0.81 6.15
CA LEU A 108 -10.06 -1.17 6.08
C LEU A 108 -10.26 -2.65 6.34
N ASP A 109 -9.41 -3.52 5.78
CA ASP A 109 -9.49 -4.96 5.98
C ASP A 109 -9.21 -5.35 7.43
N ALA A 110 -8.25 -4.68 8.09
CA ALA A 110 -7.99 -4.89 9.52
C ALA A 110 -9.18 -4.49 10.38
N LYS A 111 -9.84 -3.37 10.08
CA LYS A 111 -11.06 -2.94 10.76
C LYS A 111 -12.20 -3.93 10.53
N LYS A 112 -12.36 -4.42 9.31
CA LYS A 112 -13.38 -5.41 8.95
C LYS A 112 -13.16 -6.71 9.69
N GLU A 113 -11.94 -7.19 9.76
CA GLU A 113 -11.61 -8.40 10.52
C GLU A 113 -11.91 -8.24 12.01
N LYS A 114 -11.59 -7.09 12.60
CA LYS A 114 -11.94 -6.78 13.98
C LYS A 114 -13.44 -6.82 14.21
N MET A 115 -14.22 -6.22 13.31
CA MET A 115 -15.67 -6.20 13.40
C MET A 115 -16.25 -7.61 13.29
N ILE A 116 -15.69 -8.45 12.42
CA ILE A 116 -16.10 -9.86 12.28
C ILE A 116 -15.81 -10.63 13.57
N GLU A 117 -14.64 -10.42 14.17
CA GLU A 117 -14.29 -11.05 15.45
C GLU A 117 -15.23 -10.60 16.58
N GLU A 118 -15.55 -9.31 16.66
CA GLU A 118 -16.51 -8.77 17.63
C GLU A 118 -17.90 -9.39 17.44
N ARG A 119 -18.33 -9.55 16.19
CA ARG A 119 -19.60 -10.21 15.89
C ARG A 119 -19.60 -11.65 16.38
N GLN A 120 -18.55 -12.40 16.15
CA GLN A 120 -18.43 -13.78 16.62
C GLN A 120 -18.44 -13.84 18.15
N ALA A 121 -17.71 -12.95 18.80
CA ALA A 121 -17.68 -12.87 20.26
C ALA A 121 -19.07 -12.52 20.82
N ALA A 122 -19.77 -11.59 20.17
CA ALA A 122 -21.14 -11.23 20.54
C ALA A 122 -22.11 -12.41 20.40
N ARG A 123 -21.97 -13.20 19.33
CA ARG A 123 -22.78 -14.41 19.13
C ARG A 123 -22.50 -15.47 20.21
N LYS A 124 -21.23 -15.66 20.55
CA LYS A 124 -20.86 -16.59 21.63
C LYS A 124 -21.40 -16.15 22.99
N ALA A 125 -21.42 -14.85 23.23
CA ALA A 125 -21.97 -14.25 24.45
C ALA A 125 -23.51 -14.15 24.40
N ARG A 126 -24.15 -14.61 23.34
CA ARG A 126 -25.59 -14.50 23.06
C ARG A 126 -26.09 -13.05 22.97
N ASP A 127 -25.20 -12.12 22.65
CA ASP A 127 -25.56 -10.72 22.40
C ASP A 127 -25.90 -10.54 20.93
N PHE A 128 -27.07 -11.06 20.53
CA PHE A 128 -27.50 -11.05 19.13
C PHE A 128 -27.78 -9.64 18.62
N LYS A 129 -28.17 -8.73 19.52
CA LYS A 129 -28.39 -7.33 19.16
C LYS A 129 -27.10 -6.68 18.65
N ARG A 130 -25.99 -6.88 19.37
CA ARG A 130 -24.70 -6.35 18.96
C ARG A 130 -24.20 -7.00 17.68
N ALA A 131 -24.39 -8.30 17.53
CA ALA A 131 -24.03 -9.04 16.33
C ALA A 131 -24.78 -8.51 15.11
N ASP A 132 -26.08 -8.23 15.24
CA ASP A 132 -26.89 -7.68 14.15
C ASP A 132 -26.47 -6.24 13.82
N GLU A 133 -26.16 -5.42 14.80
CA GLU A 133 -25.65 -4.06 14.61
C GLU A 133 -24.35 -4.06 13.78
N ILE A 134 -23.43 -4.95 14.11
CA ILE A 134 -22.14 -5.10 13.38
C ILE A 134 -22.41 -5.55 11.96
N ARG A 135 -23.28 -6.51 11.75
CA ARG A 135 -23.65 -6.99 10.42
C ARG A 135 -24.25 -5.87 9.57
N ASP A 136 -25.17 -5.09 10.14
CA ASP A 136 -25.81 -3.98 9.44
C ASP A 136 -24.80 -2.89 9.08
N GLU A 137 -23.87 -2.60 10.00
CA GLU A 137 -22.81 -1.63 9.76
C GLU A 137 -21.88 -2.06 8.62
N LEU A 138 -21.49 -3.34 8.58
CA LEU A 138 -20.70 -3.91 7.49
C LEU A 138 -21.46 -3.88 6.15
N LEU A 139 -22.74 -4.20 6.18
CA LEU A 139 -23.60 -4.17 5.01
C LEU A 139 -23.72 -2.74 4.45
N ALA A 140 -23.80 -1.73 5.31
CA ALA A 140 -23.80 -0.33 4.91
C ALA A 140 -22.51 0.08 4.21
N GLN A 141 -21.40 -0.62 4.50
CA GLN A 141 -20.10 -0.41 3.83
C GLN A 141 -19.94 -1.28 2.57
N GLY A 142 -20.96 -2.02 2.18
CA GLY A 142 -20.94 -2.87 0.99
C GLY A 142 -20.32 -4.25 1.22
N ILE A 143 -20.34 -4.74 2.46
CA ILE A 143 -19.76 -6.04 2.81
C ILE A 143 -20.86 -7.01 3.22
N ILE A 144 -20.84 -8.19 2.61
CA ILE A 144 -21.77 -9.28 2.93
C ILE A 144 -21.02 -10.35 3.69
N LEU A 145 -21.54 -10.75 4.85
CA LEU A 145 -20.98 -11.84 5.64
C LEU A 145 -21.69 -13.15 5.29
N GLU A 146 -20.91 -14.21 5.05
CA GLU A 146 -21.42 -15.56 4.83
C GLU A 146 -20.93 -16.48 5.94
N ASP A 147 -21.85 -17.16 6.63
CA ASP A 147 -21.53 -18.18 7.62
C ASP A 147 -21.22 -19.50 6.87
N THR A 148 -19.99 -19.97 6.99
CA THR A 148 -19.58 -21.24 6.41
C THR A 148 -19.14 -22.21 7.50
N ARG A 149 -18.99 -23.50 7.16
CA ARG A 149 -18.51 -24.51 8.11
C ARG A 149 -17.10 -24.22 8.63
N GLU A 150 -16.30 -23.48 7.86
CA GLU A 150 -14.94 -23.12 8.23
C GLU A 150 -14.84 -21.78 8.98
N GLY A 151 -15.96 -21.09 9.15
CA GLY A 151 -16.03 -19.80 9.80
C GLY A 151 -16.76 -18.77 8.97
N VAL A 152 -16.71 -17.52 9.39
CA VAL A 152 -17.36 -16.42 8.68
C VAL A 152 -16.45 -15.93 7.56
N LYS A 153 -16.96 -15.93 6.34
CA LYS A 153 -16.30 -15.31 5.19
C LYS A 153 -17.04 -14.03 4.81
N TRP A 154 -16.33 -13.08 4.28
CA TRP A 154 -16.92 -11.84 3.81
C TRP A 154 -16.59 -11.62 2.34
N LYS A 155 -17.49 -10.95 1.64
CA LYS A 155 -17.28 -10.53 0.26
C LYS A 155 -17.87 -9.15 0.06
N ARG A 156 -17.41 -8.45 -0.95
CA ARG A 156 -17.99 -7.17 -1.34
C ARG A 156 -19.28 -7.40 -2.12
N ALA A 157 -20.28 -6.62 -1.75
CA ALA A 157 -21.56 -6.65 -2.45
C ALA A 157 -21.43 -6.11 -3.89
#